data_5239c85a2d951f7671fd034f3f46f648
#
_entry.id   5239c85a2d951f7671fd034f3f46f648
#
_cell.length_a   1.000
_cell.length_b   1.000
_cell.length_c   1.000
_cell.angle_alpha   90.00
_cell.angle_beta   90.00
_cell.angle_gamma   90.00
#
_symmetry.space_group_name_H-M   'P 1'
#
loop_
_entity.id
_entity.type
_entity.pdbx_description
1 polymer ?
#
loop_
_entity_poly.entity_id
_entity_poly.type
_entity_poly.pdbx_seq_one_letter_code
_entity_poly.pdbx_strand_id
1 'polypeptide(L)'
;MDNVAEIDTRDITVTPVFRVMDIENIPKSEEAGHLVKETHEVVQVRFAGSNNYSPIFPVTAFWKREGNNVITYAERWSDQYRQFKEGNPQEARGTPLESLIPYGITPEQLSLCRTMKVYSVEALDALDGPNLKNLGMAANKLKEQATIYMSDRMKGRDTMSEIAALKAELAALKASTVVPMEEPTVEEMQSAPYEALSDEELRMYILDKTGTKPDGRLKRDSLLNLAKGL
;
A
#
# COMPACT_ATOMS: atom_id res chain seq x y z
N MET A 1 2.12 19.70 1.35
CA MET A 1 2.15 19.57 -0.12
C MET A 1 3.15 18.47 -0.40
N ASP A 2 2.64 17.23 -0.44
CA ASP A 2 3.47 16.06 -0.66
C ASP A 2 3.89 16.04 -2.12
N ASN A 3 5.17 16.29 -2.36
CA ASN A 3 5.81 16.05 -3.64
C ASN A 3 5.76 14.53 -3.87
N VAL A 4 4.70 14.07 -4.51
CA VAL A 4 4.71 12.75 -5.16
C VAL A 4 5.71 12.88 -6.29
N ALA A 5 6.95 12.48 -6.04
CA ALA A 5 7.96 12.35 -7.07
C ALA A 5 7.37 11.45 -8.15
N GLU A 6 7.13 12.00 -9.31
CA GLU A 6 6.70 11.29 -10.50
C GLU A 6 7.73 10.17 -10.73
N ILE A 7 7.34 8.94 -10.42
CA ILE A 7 8.22 7.77 -10.60
C ILE A 7 8.42 7.64 -12.10
N ASP A 8 9.61 8.01 -12.57
CA ASP A 8 9.98 7.78 -13.97
C ASP A 8 9.83 6.27 -14.25
N THR A 9 8.90 5.93 -15.14
CA THR A 9 8.61 4.52 -15.52
C THR A 9 9.86 3.76 -15.95
N ARG A 10 10.89 4.48 -16.38
CA ARG A 10 12.20 3.91 -16.72
C ARG A 10 12.96 3.38 -15.50
N ASP A 11 12.74 3.95 -14.31
CA ASP A 11 13.39 3.51 -13.07
C ASP A 11 12.75 2.24 -12.46
N ILE A 12 11.53 1.87 -12.87
CA ILE A 12 10.85 0.67 -12.38
C ILE A 12 11.59 -0.62 -12.79
N THR A 13 12.17 -0.63 -14.01
CA THR A 13 12.91 -1.78 -14.54
C THR A 13 14.38 -1.80 -14.13
N VAL A 14 14.83 -0.80 -13.38
CA VAL A 14 16.22 -0.64 -12.96
C VAL A 14 16.33 -0.79 -11.44
N THR A 15 17.19 -1.69 -10.99
CA THR A 15 17.44 -1.91 -9.56
C THR A 15 18.90 -1.57 -9.25
N PRO A 16 19.17 -0.50 -8.48
CA PRO A 16 20.52 -0.19 -8.01
C PRO A 16 20.91 -1.11 -6.85
N VAL A 17 22.14 -1.56 -6.81
CA VAL A 17 22.73 -2.29 -5.68
C VAL A 17 24.03 -1.61 -5.31
N PHE A 18 24.06 -0.98 -4.16
CA PHE A 18 25.25 -0.33 -3.63
C PHE A 18 26.13 -1.34 -2.93
N ARG A 19 27.45 -1.24 -3.13
CA ARG A 19 28.43 -2.09 -2.48
C ARG A 19 29.79 -1.40 -2.42
N VAL A 20 30.66 -1.93 -1.58
CA VAL A 20 32.06 -1.55 -1.52
C VAL A 20 32.86 -2.47 -2.45
N MET A 21 33.76 -1.90 -3.23
CA MET A 21 34.68 -2.65 -4.10
C MET A 21 36.07 -2.08 -4.01
N ASP A 22 37.05 -2.99 -4.00
CA ASP A 22 38.46 -2.62 -4.17
C ASP A 22 38.77 -2.52 -5.64
N ILE A 23 39.12 -1.33 -6.08
CA ILE A 23 39.46 -1.00 -7.47
C ILE A 23 40.94 -0.66 -7.52
N GLU A 24 41.62 -1.14 -8.54
CA GLU A 24 43.02 -0.79 -8.76
C GLU A 24 43.17 0.71 -9.07
N ASN A 25 44.07 1.37 -8.34
CA ASN A 25 44.48 2.72 -8.65
C ASN A 25 45.74 2.63 -9.55
N ILE A 26 45.49 2.72 -10.86
CA ILE A 26 46.55 2.57 -11.88
C ILE A 26 47.73 3.52 -11.64
N PRO A 27 47.54 4.85 -11.44
CA PRO A 27 48.68 5.75 -11.18
C PRO A 27 49.55 5.36 -9.98
N LYS A 28 48.86 4.98 -8.87
CA LYS A 28 49.59 4.57 -7.65
C LYS A 28 50.28 3.21 -7.81
N SER A 29 49.69 2.30 -8.58
CA SER A 29 50.29 1.00 -8.86
C SER A 29 51.54 1.16 -9.74
N GLU A 30 51.54 2.08 -10.69
CA GLU A 30 52.71 2.40 -11.51
C GLU A 30 53.82 3.04 -10.70
N GLU A 31 53.53 3.99 -9.83
CA GLU A 31 54.48 4.62 -8.93
C GLU A 31 55.10 3.64 -7.94
N ALA A 32 54.27 2.75 -7.39
CA ALA A 32 54.69 1.80 -6.36
C ALA A 32 55.38 0.54 -6.92
N GLY A 33 55.24 0.26 -8.22
CA GLY A 33 55.74 -0.95 -8.86
C GLY A 33 55.02 -2.24 -8.44
N HIS A 34 53.86 -2.12 -7.79
CA HIS A 34 52.99 -3.24 -7.40
C HIS A 34 51.54 -2.81 -7.38
N LEU A 35 50.64 -3.78 -7.40
CA LEU A 35 49.18 -3.57 -7.41
C LEU A 35 48.73 -2.81 -6.15
N VAL A 36 48.27 -1.58 -6.30
CA VAL A 36 47.66 -0.77 -5.25
C VAL A 36 46.15 -0.70 -5.48
N LYS A 37 45.35 -1.23 -4.53
CA LYS A 37 43.91 -1.17 -4.55
C LYS A 37 43.39 -0.11 -3.61
N GLU A 38 42.35 0.57 -4.01
CA GLU A 38 41.60 1.51 -3.18
C GLU A 38 40.13 1.08 -3.06
N THR A 39 39.60 1.21 -1.85
CA THR A 39 38.23 0.86 -1.57
C THR A 39 37.29 1.99 -1.99
N HIS A 40 36.42 1.70 -2.93
CA HIS A 40 35.42 2.64 -3.45
C HIS A 40 33.99 2.14 -3.21
N GLU A 41 33.11 3.07 -2.90
CA GLU A 41 31.67 2.81 -2.94
C GLU A 41 31.18 2.90 -4.36
N VAL A 42 30.49 1.85 -4.79
CA VAL A 42 30.00 1.72 -6.17
C VAL A 42 28.53 1.32 -6.19
N VAL A 43 27.85 1.67 -7.26
CA VAL A 43 26.52 1.18 -7.56
C VAL A 43 26.56 0.24 -8.76
N GLN A 44 26.06 -0.97 -8.59
CA GLN A 44 25.79 -1.90 -9.67
C GLN A 44 24.36 -1.68 -10.14
N VAL A 45 24.19 -1.27 -11.38
CA VAL A 45 22.89 -1.03 -12.00
C VAL A 45 22.40 -2.32 -12.64
N ARG A 46 21.31 -2.88 -12.14
CA ARG A 46 20.70 -4.12 -12.65
C ARG A 46 19.45 -3.79 -13.45
N PHE A 47 19.38 -4.33 -14.66
CA PHE A 47 18.22 -4.15 -15.54
C PHE A 47 17.37 -5.43 -15.52
N ALA A 48 16.07 -5.26 -15.29
CA ALA A 48 15.12 -6.37 -15.29
C ALA A 48 15.12 -7.13 -16.62
N GLY A 49 15.17 -8.47 -16.55
CA GLY A 49 15.23 -9.35 -17.71
C GLY A 49 16.57 -9.40 -18.44
N SER A 50 17.59 -8.62 -18.02
CA SER A 50 18.93 -8.64 -18.62
C SER A 50 19.88 -9.49 -17.81
N ASN A 51 20.42 -10.53 -18.42
CA ASN A 51 21.36 -11.43 -17.75
C ASN A 51 22.82 -10.91 -17.80
N ASN A 52 23.21 -10.30 -18.91
CA ASN A 52 24.61 -10.02 -19.22
C ASN A 52 25.04 -8.58 -18.93
N TYR A 53 24.10 -7.65 -18.80
CA TYR A 53 24.41 -6.24 -18.64
C TYR A 53 24.10 -5.76 -17.21
N SER A 54 25.12 -5.38 -16.49
CA SER A 54 25.02 -4.80 -15.15
C SER A 54 26.22 -3.89 -14.90
N PRO A 55 26.21 -2.68 -15.44
CA PRO A 55 27.32 -1.74 -15.29
C PRO A 55 27.50 -1.32 -13.83
N ILE A 56 28.74 -0.98 -13.50
CA ILE A 56 29.14 -0.53 -12.17
C ILE A 56 29.70 0.88 -12.30
N PHE A 57 29.21 1.77 -11.47
CA PHE A 57 29.63 3.17 -11.43
C PHE A 57 30.06 3.56 -10.02
N PRO A 58 31.05 4.44 -9.85
CA PRO A 58 31.29 5.11 -8.57
C PRO A 58 30.03 5.88 -8.13
N VAL A 59 29.71 5.87 -6.84
CA VAL A 59 28.52 6.56 -6.31
C VAL A 59 28.57 8.07 -6.55
N THR A 60 29.75 8.64 -6.61
CA THR A 60 30.03 10.07 -6.89
C THR A 60 30.04 10.41 -8.37
N ALA A 61 29.94 9.40 -9.26
CA ALA A 61 29.97 9.64 -10.69
C ALA A 61 28.74 10.45 -11.13
N PHE A 62 28.96 11.28 -12.15
CA PHE A 62 27.92 12.07 -12.79
C PHE A 62 26.86 11.18 -13.45
N TRP A 63 25.59 11.44 -13.14
CA TRP A 63 24.49 10.80 -13.83
C TRP A 63 23.77 11.78 -14.78
N LYS A 64 23.30 12.92 -14.27
CA LYS A 64 22.53 13.91 -15.03
C LYS A 64 22.76 15.32 -14.49
N ARG A 65 22.55 16.30 -15.34
CA ARG A 65 22.52 17.72 -14.96
C ARG A 65 21.10 18.25 -15.08
N GLU A 66 20.60 18.88 -14.02
CA GLU A 66 19.34 19.61 -14.00
C GLU A 66 19.59 21.09 -13.66
N GLY A 67 19.55 21.93 -14.70
CA GLY A 67 19.91 23.31 -14.55
C GLY A 67 21.36 23.48 -14.11
N ASN A 68 21.57 24.05 -12.91
CA ASN A 68 22.90 24.24 -12.33
C ASN A 68 23.33 23.10 -11.39
N ASN A 69 22.42 22.15 -11.09
CA ASN A 69 22.72 21.03 -10.20
C ASN A 69 23.23 19.82 -10.97
N VAL A 70 24.32 19.24 -10.47
CA VAL A 70 24.87 17.97 -10.93
C VAL A 70 24.34 16.87 -10.04
N ILE A 71 23.58 15.93 -10.61
CA ILE A 71 23.01 14.80 -9.88
C ILE A 71 23.96 13.61 -10.05
N THR A 72 24.37 13.05 -8.92
CA THR A 72 25.22 11.85 -8.84
C THR A 72 24.36 10.58 -8.76
N TYR A 73 24.99 9.40 -8.89
CA TYR A 73 24.27 8.14 -8.71
C TYR A 73 23.79 7.94 -7.26
N ALA A 74 24.50 8.45 -6.26
CA ALA A 74 24.06 8.44 -4.86
C ALA A 74 22.78 9.26 -4.64
N GLU A 75 22.68 10.41 -5.28
CA GLU A 75 21.50 11.28 -5.19
C GLU A 75 20.30 10.73 -5.96
N ARG A 76 20.54 10.13 -7.14
CA ARG A 76 19.48 9.49 -7.93
C ARG A 76 18.75 8.41 -7.14
N TRP A 77 19.47 7.60 -6.39
CA TRP A 77 18.92 6.50 -5.59
C TRP A 77 19.21 6.69 -4.10
N SER A 78 18.88 7.87 -3.59
CA SER A 78 19.18 8.30 -2.22
C SER A 78 18.68 7.35 -1.15
N ASP A 79 17.49 6.74 -1.34
CA ASP A 79 16.90 5.81 -0.37
C ASP A 79 17.69 4.52 -0.27
N GLN A 80 18.05 3.90 -1.41
CA GLN A 80 18.85 2.68 -1.42
C GLN A 80 20.29 2.96 -0.97
N TYR A 81 20.84 4.14 -1.28
CA TYR A 81 22.15 4.55 -0.79
C TYR A 81 22.15 4.76 0.73
N ARG A 82 21.10 5.34 1.28
CA ARG A 82 20.93 5.47 2.74
C ARG A 82 20.83 4.10 3.41
N GLN A 83 20.01 3.18 2.89
CA GLN A 83 19.90 1.80 3.38
C GLN A 83 21.28 1.11 3.38
N PHE A 84 22.05 1.27 2.30
CA PHE A 84 23.42 0.76 2.22
C PHE A 84 24.33 1.32 3.32
N LYS A 85 24.29 2.65 3.56
CA LYS A 85 25.09 3.30 4.61
C LYS A 85 24.71 2.85 6.03
N GLU A 86 23.45 2.57 6.26
CA GLU A 86 22.91 2.07 7.53
C GLU A 86 23.14 0.56 7.73
N GLY A 87 23.65 -0.14 6.71
CA GLY A 87 23.81 -1.60 6.73
C GLY A 87 22.50 -2.36 6.61
N ASN A 88 21.42 -1.70 6.21
CA ASN A 88 20.12 -2.30 5.99
C ASN A 88 20.04 -3.03 4.63
N PRO A 89 19.19 -4.05 4.50
CA PRO A 89 18.92 -4.67 3.21
C PRO A 89 18.40 -3.64 2.20
N GLN A 90 19.01 -3.62 1.02
CA GLN A 90 18.60 -2.72 -0.06
C GLN A 90 17.40 -3.33 -0.78
N GLU A 91 16.24 -2.73 -0.61
CA GLU A 91 15.00 -3.18 -1.24
C GLU A 91 14.81 -2.55 -2.62
N ALA A 92 14.36 -3.37 -3.57
CA ALA A 92 13.94 -2.87 -4.87
C ALA A 92 12.67 -2.01 -4.71
N ARG A 93 12.56 -0.96 -5.53
CA ARG A 93 11.34 -0.15 -5.56
C ARG A 93 10.18 -0.96 -6.14
N GLY A 94 8.99 -0.77 -5.60
CA GLY A 94 7.75 -1.36 -6.08
C GLY A 94 7.20 -2.46 -5.18
N THR A 95 6.20 -3.17 -5.68
CA THR A 95 5.52 -4.24 -4.95
C THR A 95 6.36 -5.52 -4.98
N PRO A 96 6.57 -6.19 -3.84
CA PRO A 96 7.29 -7.46 -3.79
C PRO A 96 6.63 -8.52 -4.67
N LEU A 97 7.45 -9.37 -5.32
CA LEU A 97 6.96 -10.44 -6.20
C LEU A 97 6.11 -11.50 -5.45
N GLU A 98 6.29 -11.63 -4.15
CA GLU A 98 5.52 -12.52 -3.27
C GLU A 98 4.02 -12.22 -3.30
N SER A 99 3.64 -10.99 -3.63
CA SER A 99 2.24 -10.59 -3.82
C SER A 99 1.54 -11.32 -4.97
N LEU A 100 2.30 -12.00 -5.84
CA LEU A 100 1.76 -12.81 -6.94
C LEU A 100 1.45 -14.27 -6.55
N ILE A 101 1.82 -14.71 -5.35
CA ILE A 101 1.53 -16.07 -4.87
C ILE A 101 0.02 -16.38 -4.91
N PRO A 102 -0.88 -15.49 -4.41
CA PRO A 102 -2.33 -15.72 -4.50
C PRO A 102 -2.86 -15.80 -5.94
N TYR A 103 -2.11 -15.29 -6.91
CA TYR A 103 -2.45 -15.33 -8.33
C TYR A 103 -1.92 -16.59 -9.06
N GLY A 104 -1.44 -17.57 -8.31
CA GLY A 104 -1.02 -18.88 -8.85
C GLY A 104 0.40 -18.90 -9.40
N ILE A 105 1.27 -18.02 -8.94
CA ILE A 105 2.71 -18.02 -9.21
C ILE A 105 3.40 -18.88 -8.16
N THR A 106 4.27 -19.81 -8.60
CA THR A 106 5.00 -20.71 -7.71
C THR A 106 6.30 -20.08 -7.20
N PRO A 107 6.84 -20.54 -6.05
CA PRO A 107 8.13 -20.07 -5.53
C PRO A 107 9.30 -20.25 -6.52
N GLU A 108 9.27 -21.28 -7.35
CA GLU A 108 10.27 -21.53 -8.38
C GLU A 108 10.23 -20.45 -9.46
N GLN A 109 9.01 -20.03 -9.85
CA GLN A 109 8.81 -18.96 -10.81
C GLN A 109 9.25 -17.60 -10.23
N LEU A 110 9.05 -17.35 -8.94
CA LEU A 110 9.59 -16.16 -8.26
C LEU A 110 11.12 -16.19 -8.22
N SER A 111 11.72 -17.36 -7.96
CA SER A 111 13.17 -17.53 -7.99
C SER A 111 13.74 -17.25 -9.38
N LEU A 112 13.06 -17.71 -10.44
CA LEU A 112 13.42 -17.42 -11.82
C LEU A 112 13.39 -15.89 -12.09
N CYS A 113 12.35 -15.20 -11.67
CA CYS A 113 12.26 -13.73 -11.80
C CYS A 113 13.46 -13.05 -11.13
N ARG A 114 13.81 -13.43 -9.91
CA ARG A 114 14.97 -12.87 -9.18
C ARG A 114 16.28 -13.16 -9.88
N THR A 115 16.47 -14.36 -10.44
CA THR A 115 17.65 -14.72 -11.24
C THR A 115 17.78 -13.82 -12.45
N MET A 116 16.65 -13.46 -13.06
CA MET A 116 16.58 -12.53 -14.19
C MET A 116 16.55 -11.05 -13.75
N LYS A 117 16.89 -10.76 -12.49
CA LYS A 117 16.97 -9.41 -11.93
C LYS A 117 15.66 -8.64 -11.94
N VAL A 118 14.52 -9.36 -11.96
CA VAL A 118 13.19 -8.82 -11.77
C VAL A 118 12.86 -8.94 -10.29
N TYR A 119 12.62 -7.82 -9.61
CA TYR A 119 12.42 -7.80 -8.15
C TYR A 119 11.09 -7.22 -7.72
N SER A 120 10.31 -6.64 -8.64
CA SER A 120 8.99 -6.09 -8.34
C SER A 120 7.94 -6.50 -9.37
N VAL A 121 6.67 -6.45 -8.97
CA VAL A 121 5.55 -6.76 -9.85
C VAL A 121 5.46 -5.74 -10.99
N GLU A 122 5.71 -4.47 -10.69
CA GLU A 122 5.72 -3.39 -11.68
C GLU A 122 6.83 -3.59 -12.73
N ALA A 123 8.01 -4.03 -12.28
CA ALA A 123 9.10 -4.35 -13.20
C ALA A 123 8.76 -5.55 -14.10
N LEU A 124 8.04 -6.55 -13.57
CA LEU A 124 7.59 -7.71 -14.33
C LEU A 124 6.54 -7.33 -15.38
N ASP A 125 5.58 -6.50 -15.00
CA ASP A 125 4.54 -5.99 -15.91
C ASP A 125 5.12 -5.11 -17.02
N ALA A 126 6.15 -4.32 -16.71
CA ALA A 126 6.84 -3.46 -17.68
C ALA A 126 7.80 -4.21 -18.62
N LEU A 127 8.06 -5.52 -18.40
CA LEU A 127 8.94 -6.30 -19.25
C LEU A 127 8.30 -6.57 -20.61
N ASP A 128 9.08 -6.31 -21.67
CA ASP A 128 8.69 -6.55 -23.05
C ASP A 128 9.80 -7.17 -23.90
N GLY A 129 9.41 -7.70 -25.05
CA GLY A 129 10.31 -8.15 -26.11
C GLY A 129 11.34 -9.20 -25.66
N PRO A 130 12.64 -8.97 -25.95
CA PRO A 130 13.71 -9.92 -25.61
C PRO A 130 13.85 -10.17 -24.10
N ASN A 131 13.66 -9.12 -23.28
CA ASN A 131 13.79 -9.21 -21.83
C ASN A 131 12.72 -10.14 -21.22
N LEU A 132 11.50 -10.08 -21.73
CA LEU A 132 10.42 -11.00 -21.34
C LEU A 132 10.73 -12.44 -21.78
N LYS A 133 11.23 -12.62 -23.01
CA LYS A 133 11.59 -13.94 -23.53
C LYS A 133 12.67 -14.65 -22.71
N ASN A 134 13.55 -13.91 -22.06
CA ASN A 134 14.57 -14.46 -21.19
C ASN A 134 13.99 -15.20 -19.97
N LEU A 135 12.74 -14.96 -19.59
CA LEU A 135 12.00 -15.73 -18.58
C LEU A 135 11.53 -17.10 -19.09
N GLY A 136 11.78 -17.43 -20.36
CA GLY A 136 11.48 -18.74 -20.96
C GLY A 136 9.98 -19.03 -21.05
N MET A 137 9.60 -20.31 -20.83
CA MET A 137 8.22 -20.76 -20.99
C MET A 137 7.24 -20.12 -19.98
N ALA A 138 7.72 -19.66 -18.85
CA ALA A 138 6.90 -19.00 -17.83
C ALA A 138 6.58 -17.52 -18.13
N ALA A 139 7.25 -16.94 -19.11
CA ALA A 139 7.21 -15.51 -19.42
C ALA A 139 5.79 -14.93 -19.55
N ASN A 140 4.98 -15.54 -20.41
CA ASN A 140 3.63 -15.06 -20.68
C ASN A 140 2.72 -15.16 -19.46
N LYS A 141 2.78 -16.28 -18.73
CA LYS A 141 2.00 -16.49 -17.51
C LYS A 141 2.40 -15.48 -16.43
N LEU A 142 3.70 -15.26 -16.25
CA LEU A 142 4.21 -14.31 -15.25
C LEU A 142 3.76 -12.88 -15.56
N LYS A 143 3.87 -12.46 -16.81
CA LYS A 143 3.41 -11.13 -17.24
C LYS A 143 1.89 -10.98 -17.09
N GLU A 144 1.12 -11.96 -17.52
CA GLU A 144 -0.35 -11.96 -17.39
C GLU A 144 -0.78 -11.78 -15.93
N GLN A 145 -0.19 -12.54 -15.01
CA GLN A 145 -0.52 -12.43 -13.58
C GLN A 145 -0.08 -11.09 -12.99
N ALA A 146 1.04 -10.55 -13.42
CA ALA A 146 1.46 -9.20 -13.02
C ALA A 146 0.46 -8.14 -13.50
N THR A 147 0.02 -8.21 -14.74
CA THR A 147 -0.98 -7.29 -15.31
C THR A 147 -2.34 -7.39 -14.60
N ILE A 148 -2.80 -8.62 -14.27
CA ILE A 148 -4.03 -8.84 -13.49
C ILE A 148 -3.89 -8.21 -12.11
N TYR A 149 -2.79 -8.47 -11.41
CA TYR A 149 -2.51 -7.88 -10.10
C TYR A 149 -2.54 -6.34 -10.15
N MET A 150 -1.87 -5.75 -11.14
CA MET A 150 -1.84 -4.28 -11.30
C MET A 150 -3.23 -3.72 -11.58
N SER A 151 -4.04 -4.40 -12.41
CA SER A 151 -5.43 -4.02 -12.68
C SER A 151 -6.30 -4.07 -11.41
N ASP A 152 -6.20 -5.15 -10.63
CA ASP A 152 -6.98 -5.32 -9.40
C ASP A 152 -6.58 -4.28 -8.34
N ARG A 153 -5.30 -3.96 -8.26
CA ARG A 153 -4.80 -2.90 -7.38
C ARG A 153 -5.32 -1.51 -7.80
N MET A 154 -5.41 -1.24 -9.09
CA MET A 154 -5.99 0.01 -9.60
C MET A 154 -7.48 0.10 -9.26
N LYS A 155 -8.26 -0.94 -9.53
CA LYS A 155 -9.68 -1.02 -9.14
C LYS A 155 -9.87 -0.84 -7.64
N GLY A 156 -9.02 -1.47 -6.82
CA GLY A 156 -9.04 -1.30 -5.37
C GLY A 156 -8.75 0.12 -4.91
N ARG A 157 -7.90 0.87 -5.61
CA ARG A 157 -7.67 2.29 -5.33
C ARG A 157 -8.87 3.15 -5.72
N ASP A 158 -9.47 2.89 -6.88
CA ASP A 158 -10.64 3.63 -7.37
C ASP A 158 -11.81 3.46 -6.40
N THR A 159 -12.10 2.23 -5.97
CA THR A 159 -13.14 1.96 -4.96
C THR A 159 -12.84 2.61 -3.61
N MET A 160 -11.59 2.63 -3.16
CA MET A 160 -11.20 3.31 -1.93
C MET A 160 -11.35 4.83 -2.04
N SER A 161 -11.04 5.42 -3.20
CA SER A 161 -11.24 6.85 -3.45
C SER A 161 -12.72 7.22 -3.49
N GLU A 162 -13.56 6.40 -4.11
CA GLU A 162 -15.03 6.56 -4.11
C GLU A 162 -15.61 6.47 -2.71
N ILE A 163 -15.18 5.48 -1.90
CA ILE A 163 -15.59 5.33 -0.51
C ILE A 163 -15.18 6.55 0.32
N ALA A 164 -13.99 7.09 0.10
CA ALA A 164 -13.53 8.30 0.79
C ALA A 164 -14.36 9.53 0.38
N ALA A 165 -14.68 9.68 -0.90
CA ALA A 165 -15.54 10.76 -1.40
C ALA A 165 -16.96 10.66 -0.83
N LEU A 166 -17.57 9.46 -0.86
CA LEU A 166 -18.91 9.22 -0.28
C LEU A 166 -18.94 9.47 1.23
N LYS A 167 -17.89 9.10 1.96
CA LYS A 167 -17.79 9.42 3.40
C LYS A 167 -17.68 10.91 3.66
N ALA A 168 -16.94 11.64 2.82
CA ALA A 168 -16.84 13.11 2.93
C ALA A 168 -18.17 13.78 2.62
N GLU A 169 -18.91 13.31 1.61
CA GLU A 169 -20.24 13.80 1.26
C GLU A 169 -21.27 13.52 2.38
N LEU A 170 -21.23 12.32 2.96
CA LEU A 170 -22.05 11.94 4.13
C LEU A 170 -21.74 12.81 5.35
N ALA A 171 -20.46 13.13 5.58
CA ALA A 171 -20.08 14.04 6.66
C ALA A 171 -20.56 15.46 6.39
N ALA A 172 -20.49 15.95 5.15
CA ALA A 172 -21.00 17.25 4.74
C ALA A 172 -22.53 17.34 4.86
N LEU A 173 -23.25 16.30 4.44
CA LEU A 173 -24.70 16.20 4.60
C LEU A 173 -25.10 16.16 6.08
N LYS A 174 -24.40 15.40 6.91
CA LYS A 174 -24.63 15.39 8.37
C LYS A 174 -24.36 16.77 8.99
N ALA A 175 -23.32 17.48 8.55
CA ALA A 175 -23.02 18.84 9.03
C ALA A 175 -24.04 19.86 8.55
N SER A 176 -24.63 19.69 7.35
CA SER A 176 -25.69 20.58 6.83
C SER A 176 -27.07 20.28 7.40
N THR A 177 -27.28 19.07 7.97
CA THR A 177 -28.53 18.63 8.58
C THR A 177 -28.56 18.85 10.10
N VAL A 178 -27.54 19.52 10.67
CA VAL A 178 -27.59 20.02 12.05
C VAL A 178 -28.48 21.27 12.08
N VAL A 179 -29.78 21.08 11.91
CA VAL A 179 -30.77 21.77 12.71
C VAL A 179 -30.59 21.18 14.12
N PRO A 180 -30.44 21.97 15.18
CA PRO A 180 -30.37 21.38 16.52
C PRO A 180 -31.72 20.74 16.81
N MET A 181 -31.86 19.45 16.50
CA MET A 181 -32.79 18.60 17.18
C MET A 181 -32.12 18.33 18.52
N GLU A 182 -32.59 19.04 19.54
CA GLU A 182 -32.38 18.64 20.92
C GLU A 182 -32.71 17.15 21.00
N GLU A 183 -31.72 16.33 21.30
CA GLU A 183 -31.98 14.95 21.70
C GLU A 183 -32.84 15.05 22.95
N PRO A 184 -34.05 14.43 22.96
CA PRO A 184 -34.86 14.42 24.18
C PRO A 184 -34.00 13.77 25.27
N THR A 185 -33.71 14.53 26.30
CA THR A 185 -33.02 14.03 27.48
C THR A 185 -33.78 12.83 28.03
N VAL A 186 -33.07 11.85 28.59
CA VAL A 186 -33.63 10.62 29.17
C VAL A 186 -34.73 10.90 30.18
N GLU A 187 -34.80 12.11 30.75
CA GLU A 187 -35.85 12.59 31.62
C GLU A 187 -37.18 12.90 30.92
N GLU A 188 -37.18 13.30 29.64
CA GLU A 188 -38.40 13.51 28.86
C GLU A 188 -39.07 12.21 28.41
N MET A 189 -38.30 11.13 28.23
CA MET A 189 -38.87 9.80 27.94
C MET A 189 -39.63 9.17 29.13
N GLN A 190 -39.41 9.67 30.37
CA GLN A 190 -40.10 9.19 31.56
C GLN A 190 -41.42 9.92 31.80
N SER A 191 -41.71 11.01 31.10
CA SER A 191 -42.95 11.80 31.26
C SER A 191 -43.92 11.69 30.10
N ALA A 192 -43.69 10.79 29.13
CA ALA A 192 -44.66 10.55 28.07
C ALA A 192 -45.94 9.95 28.66
N PRO A 193 -47.13 10.55 28.48
CA PRO A 193 -48.36 10.00 29.02
C PRO A 193 -48.57 8.61 28.39
N TYR A 194 -48.78 7.60 29.24
CA TYR A 194 -48.96 6.19 28.83
C TYR A 194 -50.06 6.01 27.77
N GLU A 195 -50.91 6.99 27.60
CA GLU A 195 -51.98 7.04 26.62
C GLU A 195 -51.47 7.19 25.18
N ALA A 196 -50.24 7.70 24.99
CA ALA A 196 -49.63 7.87 23.67
C ALA A 196 -48.82 6.63 23.18
N LEU A 197 -48.55 5.68 24.08
CA LEU A 197 -47.80 4.46 23.74
C LEU A 197 -48.69 3.43 23.01
N SER A 198 -48.10 2.72 22.07
CA SER A 198 -48.76 1.59 21.41
C SER A 198 -48.91 0.40 22.36
N ASP A 199 -49.79 -0.55 22.03
CA ASP A 199 -50.03 -1.72 22.85
C ASP A 199 -48.77 -2.60 23.04
N GLU A 200 -47.89 -2.59 22.07
CA GLU A 200 -46.62 -3.32 22.13
C GLU A 200 -45.62 -2.61 23.06
N GLU A 201 -45.53 -1.32 22.98
CA GLU A 201 -44.65 -0.50 23.84
C GLU A 201 -45.12 -0.53 25.31
N LEU A 202 -46.43 -0.52 25.57
CA LEU A 202 -46.97 -0.70 26.89
C LEU A 202 -46.63 -2.09 27.49
N ARG A 203 -46.66 -3.13 26.67
CA ARG A 203 -46.27 -4.49 27.11
C ARG A 203 -44.76 -4.57 27.40
N MET A 204 -43.92 -3.93 26.61
CA MET A 204 -42.49 -3.84 26.85
C MET A 204 -42.17 -3.06 28.11
N TYR A 205 -42.84 -1.93 28.34
CA TYR A 205 -42.69 -1.14 29.55
C TYR A 205 -43.07 -1.92 30.83
N ILE A 206 -44.22 -2.64 30.81
CA ILE A 206 -44.64 -3.47 31.92
C ILE A 206 -43.67 -4.63 32.18
N LEU A 207 -43.12 -5.25 31.12
CA LEU A 207 -42.12 -6.30 31.23
C LEU A 207 -40.85 -5.79 31.90
N ASP A 208 -40.36 -4.60 31.50
CA ASP A 208 -39.17 -3.99 32.05
C ASP A 208 -39.29 -3.68 33.54
N LYS A 209 -40.44 -3.17 33.95
CA LYS A 209 -40.70 -2.79 35.34
C LYS A 209 -41.07 -3.96 36.26
N THR A 210 -41.82 -4.96 35.79
CA THR A 210 -42.28 -6.09 36.59
C THR A 210 -41.50 -7.38 36.40
N GLY A 211 -40.67 -7.46 35.35
CA GLY A 211 -39.98 -8.68 34.98
C GLY A 211 -40.86 -9.80 34.42
N THR A 212 -42.17 -9.54 34.30
CA THR A 212 -43.16 -10.53 33.89
C THR A 212 -43.89 -10.06 32.64
N LYS A 213 -43.90 -10.89 31.57
CA LYS A 213 -44.58 -10.55 30.33
C LYS A 213 -46.10 -10.58 30.52
N PRO A 214 -46.83 -9.47 30.27
CA PRO A 214 -48.30 -9.44 30.39
C PRO A 214 -48.95 -10.36 29.34
N ASP A 215 -50.10 -10.96 29.71
CA ASP A 215 -50.83 -11.88 28.84
C ASP A 215 -51.18 -11.20 27.49
N GLY A 216 -50.97 -11.90 26.41
CA GLY A 216 -51.25 -11.43 25.04
C GLY A 216 -52.70 -11.10 24.74
N ARG A 217 -53.63 -11.54 25.62
CA ARG A 217 -55.09 -11.29 25.50
C ARG A 217 -55.54 -10.04 26.20
N LEU A 218 -54.71 -9.36 26.97
CA LEU A 218 -55.07 -8.12 27.65
C LEU A 218 -55.38 -7.00 26.66
N LYS A 219 -56.52 -6.35 26.87
CA LYS A 219 -56.94 -5.18 26.09
C LYS A 219 -56.17 -3.94 26.54
N ARG A 220 -56.10 -2.91 25.65
CA ARG A 220 -55.39 -1.65 25.86
C ARG A 220 -55.70 -1.00 27.22
N ASP A 221 -56.97 -0.94 27.62
CA ASP A 221 -57.35 -0.34 28.89
C ASP A 221 -56.77 -1.08 30.13
N SER A 222 -56.63 -2.39 30.03
CA SER A 222 -56.00 -3.21 31.08
C SER A 222 -54.51 -3.03 31.15
N LEU A 223 -53.85 -2.85 30.01
CA LEU A 223 -52.41 -2.55 29.91
C LEU A 223 -52.09 -1.14 30.45
N LEU A 224 -52.93 -0.16 30.13
CA LEU A 224 -52.81 1.20 30.67
C LEU A 224 -52.99 1.24 32.20
N ASN A 225 -53.97 0.50 32.77
CA ASN A 225 -54.16 0.41 34.21
C ASN A 225 -53.00 -0.30 34.92
N LEU A 226 -52.41 -1.32 34.30
CA LEU A 226 -51.20 -1.98 34.81
C LEU A 226 -49.99 -1.05 34.76
N ALA A 227 -49.83 -0.27 33.70
CA ALA A 227 -48.73 0.67 33.55
C ALA A 227 -48.85 1.87 34.51
N LYS A 228 -50.05 2.32 34.81
CA LYS A 228 -50.31 3.40 35.78
C LYS A 228 -50.12 2.98 37.24
N GLY A 229 -50.17 1.69 37.53
CA GLY A 229 -49.99 1.13 38.88
C GLY A 229 -48.56 0.72 39.25
N LEU A 230 -47.63 0.95 38.34
CA LEU A 230 -46.20 0.66 38.48
C LEU A 230 -45.38 1.91 38.70
#